data_5f2aac7b12b8efa4827508877ccf21b2
#
_entry.id   5f2aac7b12b8efa4827508877ccf21b2
#
_cell.length_a   1.000
_cell.length_b   1.000
_cell.length_c   1.000
_cell.angle_alpha   90.00
_cell.angle_beta   90.00
_cell.angle_gamma   90.00
#
_symmetry.space_group_name_H-M   'P 1'
#
loop_
_entity.id
_entity.type
_entity.pdbx_description
1 polymer ?
#
loop_
_entity_poly.entity_id
_entity_poly.type
_entity_poly.pdbx_seq_one_letter_code
_entity_poly.pdbx_strand_id
1 'polypeptide(L)'
;MTQSTAPFTGASSAGALNAEEVAAIRADFPYLERPARNGEVLAYLDWAATSQKPAGVITTEADFYRMSNGAAGRSTYQLADEATATFEDARDAVAAFVGARGSELVFTKNATEAINLVALAIGHASLGRSAARGGGSAADDDPARRLIIGEGDEIVVTRAEHHANLVPWQELCARTGATLRWLDLTEDGRIDAATLDVITERTRILP
;
A
#
# COMPACT_ATOMS: atom_id res chain seq x y z
N MET A 1 -0.49 -8.11 -32.25
CA MET A 1 -1.95 -7.89 -32.13
C MET A 1 -2.15 -6.85 -31.05
N THR A 2 -2.44 -5.62 -31.46
CA THR A 2 -2.57 -4.46 -30.58
C THR A 2 -3.87 -4.58 -29.79
N GLN A 3 -3.79 -4.93 -28.50
CA GLN A 3 -4.91 -4.77 -27.59
C GLN A 3 -5.06 -3.30 -27.25
N SER A 4 -6.20 -2.74 -27.65
CA SER A 4 -6.64 -1.39 -27.30
C SER A 4 -6.94 -1.34 -25.80
N THR A 5 -6.05 -0.73 -25.03
CA THR A 5 -6.38 -0.29 -23.69
C THR A 5 -7.19 0.99 -23.79
N ALA A 6 -8.51 0.87 -23.73
CA ALA A 6 -9.36 2.04 -23.52
C ALA A 6 -9.05 2.64 -22.16
N PRO A 7 -8.80 3.96 -22.04
CA PRO A 7 -8.58 4.58 -20.75
C PRO A 7 -9.87 4.50 -19.93
N PHE A 8 -9.73 4.09 -18.68
CA PHE A 8 -10.78 4.15 -17.67
C PHE A 8 -11.16 5.63 -17.49
N THR A 9 -12.17 6.08 -18.20
CA THR A 9 -12.70 7.44 -18.04
C THR A 9 -13.50 7.49 -16.73
N GLY A 10 -12.94 8.25 -15.85
CA GLY A 10 -13.25 8.50 -14.47
C GLY A 10 -14.70 8.51 -14.03
N ALA A 11 -14.83 8.35 -12.73
CA ALA A 11 -16.03 8.40 -11.91
C ALA A 11 -17.09 9.40 -12.40
N SER A 12 -18.04 8.89 -13.13
CA SER A 12 -19.40 9.42 -13.17
C SER A 12 -19.98 9.34 -11.76
N SER A 13 -20.82 10.28 -11.37
CA SER A 13 -21.64 10.25 -10.17
C SER A 13 -22.35 8.89 -10.08
N ALA A 14 -21.74 7.95 -9.39
CA ALA A 14 -22.13 6.55 -9.44
C ALA A 14 -23.45 6.37 -8.69
N GLY A 15 -24.54 6.28 -9.43
CA GLY A 15 -25.73 5.58 -8.94
C GLY A 15 -25.35 4.15 -8.55
N ALA A 16 -26.16 3.52 -7.70
CA ALA A 16 -25.98 2.11 -7.37
C ALA A 16 -25.94 1.27 -8.65
N LEU A 17 -24.97 0.34 -8.72
CA LEU A 17 -24.88 -0.60 -9.84
C LEU A 17 -26.18 -1.40 -9.98
N ASN A 18 -26.69 -1.53 -11.20
CA ASN A 18 -27.81 -2.39 -11.47
C ASN A 18 -27.39 -3.88 -11.55
N ALA A 19 -28.36 -4.78 -11.60
CA ALA A 19 -28.10 -6.22 -11.55
C ALA A 19 -27.29 -6.74 -12.77
N GLU A 20 -27.45 -6.11 -13.94
CA GLU A 20 -26.71 -6.48 -15.15
C GLU A 20 -25.25 -6.06 -15.06
N GLU A 21 -24.97 -4.85 -14.57
CA GLU A 21 -23.62 -4.36 -14.32
C GLU A 21 -22.90 -5.21 -13.28
N VAL A 22 -23.58 -5.58 -12.20
CA VAL A 22 -23.03 -6.50 -11.17
C VAL A 22 -22.71 -7.86 -11.77
N ALA A 23 -23.59 -8.41 -12.62
CA ALA A 23 -23.35 -9.69 -13.27
C ALA A 23 -22.18 -9.63 -14.25
N ALA A 24 -22.05 -8.55 -15.01
CA ALA A 24 -20.92 -8.33 -15.92
C ALA A 24 -19.58 -8.24 -15.17
N ILE A 25 -19.51 -7.42 -14.12
CA ILE A 25 -18.31 -7.32 -13.28
C ILE A 25 -17.97 -8.69 -12.66
N ARG A 26 -18.99 -9.40 -12.17
CA ARG A 26 -18.81 -10.70 -11.53
C ARG A 26 -18.24 -11.76 -12.48
N ALA A 27 -18.61 -11.72 -13.76
CA ALA A 27 -18.12 -12.63 -14.80
C ALA A 27 -16.62 -12.48 -15.09
N ASP A 28 -16.01 -11.33 -14.75
CA ASP A 28 -14.56 -11.12 -14.86
C ASP A 28 -13.76 -11.93 -13.85
N PHE A 29 -14.40 -12.47 -12.80
CA PHE A 29 -13.75 -13.18 -11.72
C PHE A 29 -14.06 -14.69 -11.73
N PRO A 30 -13.22 -15.54 -12.36
CA PRO A 30 -13.49 -16.99 -12.50
C PRO A 30 -13.74 -17.70 -11.17
N TYR A 31 -13.11 -17.24 -10.08
CA TYR A 31 -13.32 -17.81 -8.75
C TYR A 31 -14.78 -17.71 -8.29
N LEU A 32 -15.49 -16.65 -8.68
CA LEU A 32 -16.87 -16.40 -8.27
C LEU A 32 -17.89 -17.26 -9.04
N GLU A 33 -17.47 -17.94 -10.11
CA GLU A 33 -18.32 -18.88 -10.86
C GLU A 33 -18.51 -20.21 -10.13
N ARG A 34 -17.58 -20.56 -9.22
CA ARG A 34 -17.70 -21.81 -8.46
C ARG A 34 -18.88 -21.75 -7.49
N PRO A 35 -19.64 -22.82 -7.33
CA PRO A 35 -20.70 -22.87 -6.31
C PRO A 35 -20.12 -22.93 -4.89
N ALA A 36 -20.89 -22.46 -3.93
CA ALA A 36 -20.67 -22.74 -2.51
C ALA A 36 -20.94 -24.24 -2.21
N ARG A 37 -20.63 -24.70 -1.00
CA ARG A 37 -20.79 -26.15 -0.61
C ARG A 37 -22.19 -26.67 -0.75
N ASN A 38 -23.20 -25.81 -0.61
CA ASN A 38 -24.62 -26.14 -0.74
C ASN A 38 -25.14 -26.02 -2.18
N GLY A 39 -24.27 -25.73 -3.15
CA GLY A 39 -24.64 -25.53 -4.56
C GLY A 39 -25.15 -24.11 -4.89
N GLU A 40 -25.26 -23.22 -3.90
CA GLU A 40 -25.70 -21.86 -4.11
C GLU A 40 -24.59 -20.98 -4.72
N VAL A 41 -24.99 -19.78 -5.16
CA VAL A 41 -24.03 -18.76 -5.66
C VAL A 41 -23.06 -18.37 -4.57
N LEU A 42 -21.78 -18.41 -4.87
CA LEU A 42 -20.72 -18.03 -3.93
C LEU A 42 -20.79 -16.52 -3.61
N ALA A 43 -21.00 -16.17 -2.37
CA ALA A 43 -20.76 -14.83 -1.84
C ALA A 43 -19.38 -14.77 -1.17
N TYR A 44 -18.45 -14.05 -1.78
CA TYR A 44 -17.10 -13.86 -1.23
C TYR A 44 -17.01 -12.47 -0.60
N LEU A 45 -16.85 -12.40 0.72
CA LEU A 45 -16.86 -11.14 1.47
C LEU A 45 -15.52 -10.83 2.16
N ASP A 46 -14.50 -11.67 1.95
CA ASP A 46 -13.20 -11.55 2.61
C ASP A 46 -12.13 -10.88 1.73
N TRP A 47 -12.52 -9.82 1.02
CA TRP A 47 -11.64 -9.06 0.13
C TRP A 47 -10.48 -8.37 0.87
N ALA A 48 -10.67 -8.03 2.16
CA ALA A 48 -9.64 -7.41 2.97
C ALA A 48 -8.47 -8.37 3.26
N ALA A 49 -8.74 -9.65 3.40
CA ALA A 49 -7.68 -10.66 3.58
C ALA A 49 -6.99 -10.99 2.27
N THR A 50 -7.75 -11.21 1.19
CA THR A 50 -7.21 -11.41 -0.15
C THR A 50 -8.25 -11.09 -1.22
N SER A 51 -7.86 -10.33 -2.23
CA SER A 51 -8.71 -10.00 -3.36
C SER A 51 -8.68 -11.12 -4.39
N GLN A 52 -9.86 -11.52 -4.91
CA GLN A 52 -9.94 -12.42 -6.04
C GLN A 52 -9.36 -11.75 -7.29
N LYS A 53 -8.79 -12.54 -8.19
CA LYS A 53 -8.13 -12.02 -9.38
C LYS A 53 -9.07 -12.10 -10.58
N PRO A 54 -9.25 -11.00 -11.32
CA PRO A 54 -9.95 -11.05 -12.62
C PRO A 54 -9.16 -11.91 -13.61
N ALA A 55 -9.86 -12.48 -14.57
CA ALA A 55 -9.30 -13.34 -15.62
C ALA A 55 -8.11 -12.68 -16.35
N GLY A 56 -8.24 -11.37 -16.65
CA GLY A 56 -7.17 -10.60 -17.28
C GLY A 56 -5.87 -10.58 -16.47
N VAL A 57 -5.93 -10.44 -15.14
CA VAL A 57 -4.75 -10.46 -14.27
C VAL A 57 -4.09 -11.85 -14.29
N ILE A 58 -4.90 -12.91 -14.17
CA ILE A 58 -4.40 -14.29 -14.20
C ILE A 58 -3.70 -14.59 -15.52
N THR A 59 -4.30 -14.18 -16.64
CA THR A 59 -3.75 -14.38 -17.98
C THR A 59 -2.45 -13.60 -18.17
N THR A 60 -2.42 -12.33 -17.77
CA THR A 60 -1.22 -11.48 -17.87
C THR A 60 -0.04 -12.07 -17.10
N GLU A 61 -0.27 -12.54 -15.87
CA GLU A 61 0.78 -13.18 -15.08
C GLU A 61 1.26 -14.48 -15.74
N ALA A 62 0.33 -15.32 -16.20
CA ALA A 62 0.69 -16.55 -16.89
C ALA A 62 1.47 -16.30 -18.20
N ASP A 63 1.11 -15.30 -18.97
CA ASP A 63 1.77 -14.95 -20.22
C ASP A 63 3.15 -14.32 -19.99
N PHE A 64 3.31 -13.54 -18.93
CA PHE A 64 4.62 -13.06 -18.53
C PHE A 64 5.59 -14.24 -18.30
N TYR A 65 5.18 -15.24 -17.53
CA TYR A 65 6.02 -16.43 -17.30
C TYR A 65 6.28 -17.27 -18.55
N ARG A 66 5.34 -17.31 -19.49
CA ARG A 66 5.50 -18.08 -20.73
C ARG A 66 6.39 -17.39 -21.76
N MET A 67 6.34 -16.05 -21.83
CA MET A 67 6.82 -15.32 -23.00
C MET A 67 7.90 -14.27 -22.67
N SER A 68 7.89 -13.69 -21.46
CA SER A 68 8.66 -12.47 -21.15
C SER A 68 9.42 -12.54 -19.83
N ASN A 69 9.54 -13.72 -19.23
CA ASN A 69 10.21 -13.88 -17.93
C ASN A 69 11.71 -13.67 -18.07
N GLY A 70 12.17 -12.44 -17.88
CA GLY A 70 13.55 -12.02 -17.87
C GLY A 70 13.94 -11.37 -16.54
N ALA A 71 15.26 -11.17 -16.34
CA ALA A 71 15.79 -10.48 -15.16
C ALA A 71 15.56 -8.97 -15.30
N ALA A 72 14.45 -8.45 -14.75
CA ALA A 72 14.20 -7.01 -14.71
C ALA A 72 15.32 -6.27 -13.94
N GLY A 73 15.77 -5.11 -14.46
CA GLY A 73 16.77 -4.25 -13.84
C GLY A 73 18.00 -3.99 -14.70
N ARG A 74 19.18 -4.56 -14.35
CA ARG A 74 20.47 -4.16 -14.92
C ARG A 74 21.08 -5.13 -15.93
N SER A 75 20.30 -6.06 -16.46
CA SER A 75 20.80 -7.00 -17.47
C SER A 75 20.72 -6.39 -18.88
N THR A 76 21.57 -6.87 -19.80
CA THR A 76 21.76 -6.26 -21.13
C THR A 76 21.31 -7.16 -22.29
N TYR A 77 20.40 -8.09 -22.06
CA TYR A 77 19.82 -8.94 -23.10
C TYR A 77 18.33 -8.62 -23.29
N GLN A 78 17.82 -8.88 -24.49
CA GLN A 78 16.51 -8.46 -24.95
C GLN A 78 15.37 -8.75 -23.95
N LEU A 79 15.27 -9.99 -23.43
CA LEU A 79 14.19 -10.35 -22.50
C LEU A 79 14.27 -9.58 -21.17
N ALA A 80 15.47 -9.19 -20.73
CA ALA A 80 15.63 -8.37 -19.55
C ALA A 80 15.19 -6.92 -19.78
N ASP A 81 15.45 -6.38 -20.97
CA ASP A 81 14.99 -5.05 -21.36
C ASP A 81 13.46 -5.02 -21.43
N GLU A 82 12.84 -6.04 -22.05
CA GLU A 82 11.39 -6.19 -22.14
C GLU A 82 10.74 -6.34 -20.76
N ALA A 83 11.31 -7.18 -19.88
CA ALA A 83 10.83 -7.35 -18.51
C ALA A 83 10.99 -6.06 -17.68
N THR A 84 12.09 -5.33 -17.89
CA THR A 84 12.31 -4.04 -17.20
C THR A 84 11.31 -3.00 -17.67
N ALA A 85 11.07 -2.87 -18.97
CA ALA A 85 10.08 -1.97 -19.52
C ALA A 85 8.68 -2.27 -18.95
N THR A 86 8.26 -3.54 -18.97
CA THR A 86 6.98 -3.98 -18.40
C THR A 86 6.82 -3.61 -16.93
N PHE A 87 7.89 -3.78 -16.14
CA PHE A 87 7.89 -3.45 -14.71
C PHE A 87 7.78 -1.93 -14.48
N GLU A 88 8.54 -1.12 -15.22
CA GLU A 88 8.52 0.33 -15.06
C GLU A 88 7.21 0.94 -15.61
N ASP A 89 6.68 0.45 -16.72
CA ASP A 89 5.37 0.85 -17.24
C ASP A 89 4.25 0.57 -16.20
N ALA A 90 4.29 -0.58 -15.54
CA ALA A 90 3.35 -0.92 -14.47
C ALA A 90 3.53 0.01 -13.26
N ARG A 91 4.78 0.35 -12.90
CA ARG A 91 5.09 1.31 -11.84
C ARG A 91 4.48 2.67 -12.13
N ASP A 92 4.69 3.18 -13.34
CA ASP A 92 4.18 4.49 -13.76
C ASP A 92 2.64 4.51 -13.81
N ALA A 93 2.02 3.43 -14.29
CA ALA A 93 0.56 3.31 -14.31
C ALA A 93 -0.05 3.34 -12.89
N VAL A 94 0.54 2.58 -11.94
CA VAL A 94 0.08 2.58 -10.54
C VAL A 94 0.35 3.93 -9.88
N ALA A 95 1.52 4.53 -10.11
CA ALA A 95 1.85 5.85 -9.58
C ALA A 95 0.86 6.92 -10.07
N ALA A 96 0.57 6.94 -11.37
CA ALA A 96 -0.42 7.85 -11.95
C ALA A 96 -1.82 7.66 -11.35
N PHE A 97 -2.24 6.41 -11.11
CA PHE A 97 -3.53 6.10 -10.49
C PHE A 97 -3.67 6.70 -9.07
N VAL A 98 -2.59 6.71 -8.29
CA VAL A 98 -2.59 7.29 -6.92
C VAL A 98 -2.14 8.76 -6.90
N GLY A 99 -1.90 9.40 -8.05
CA GLY A 99 -1.48 10.79 -8.14
C GLY A 99 -0.02 11.04 -7.76
N ALA A 100 0.84 10.01 -7.85
CA ALA A 100 2.26 10.06 -7.57
C ALA A 100 3.10 9.94 -8.85
N ARG A 101 4.43 10.05 -8.72
CA ARG A 101 5.40 9.75 -9.77
C ARG A 101 5.96 8.34 -9.58
N GLY A 102 6.40 7.68 -10.63
CA GLY A 102 7.02 6.36 -10.56
C GLY A 102 8.18 6.30 -9.56
N SER A 103 8.98 7.38 -9.46
CA SER A 103 10.08 7.49 -8.49
C SER A 103 9.65 7.58 -7.02
N GLU A 104 8.36 7.81 -6.76
CA GLU A 104 7.77 7.88 -5.41
C GLU A 104 7.07 6.58 -5.03
N LEU A 105 6.98 5.60 -5.95
CA LEU A 105 6.31 4.34 -5.73
C LEU A 105 7.30 3.23 -5.38
N VAL A 106 7.05 2.53 -4.29
CA VAL A 106 7.79 1.33 -3.90
C VAL A 106 6.83 0.14 -3.81
N PHE A 107 7.07 -0.89 -4.62
CA PHE A 107 6.31 -2.13 -4.51
C PHE A 107 6.74 -2.93 -3.28
N THR A 108 5.78 -3.41 -2.52
CA THR A 108 5.97 -4.30 -1.37
C THR A 108 5.05 -5.52 -1.51
N LYS A 109 5.30 -6.57 -0.74
CA LYS A 109 4.48 -7.80 -0.79
C LYS A 109 3.05 -7.58 -0.29
N ASN A 110 2.89 -6.66 0.67
CA ASN A 110 1.62 -6.38 1.32
C ASN A 110 1.72 -5.11 2.18
N ALA A 111 0.60 -4.65 2.73
CA ALA A 111 0.55 -3.49 3.61
C ALA A 111 1.42 -3.64 4.86
N THR A 112 1.52 -4.85 5.43
CA THR A 112 2.39 -5.12 6.59
C THR A 112 3.85 -4.77 6.28
N GLU A 113 4.38 -5.20 5.13
CA GLU A 113 5.75 -4.86 4.72
C GLU A 113 5.90 -3.37 4.46
N ALA A 114 4.93 -2.72 3.81
CA ALA A 114 4.96 -1.29 3.54
C ALA A 114 5.02 -0.46 4.83
N ILE A 115 4.17 -0.75 5.81
CA ILE A 115 4.15 -0.05 7.10
C ILE A 115 5.45 -0.28 7.85
N ASN A 116 5.95 -1.52 7.90
CA ASN A 116 7.23 -1.82 8.54
C ASN A 116 8.40 -1.11 7.84
N LEU A 117 8.40 -1.00 6.52
CA LEU A 117 9.42 -0.27 5.77
C LEU A 117 9.46 1.20 6.20
N VAL A 118 8.30 1.86 6.32
CA VAL A 118 8.19 3.24 6.78
C VAL A 118 8.69 3.37 8.23
N ALA A 119 8.20 2.52 9.14
CA ALA A 119 8.60 2.53 10.54
C ALA A 119 10.11 2.29 10.71
N LEU A 120 10.70 1.38 9.92
CA LEU A 120 12.14 1.12 9.93
C LEU A 120 12.94 2.32 9.38
N ALA A 121 12.49 2.96 8.30
CA ALA A 121 13.16 4.13 7.73
C ALA A 121 13.20 5.28 8.75
N ILE A 122 12.07 5.58 9.40
CA ILE A 122 11.97 6.57 10.46
C ILE A 122 12.86 6.19 11.65
N GLY A 123 12.82 4.93 12.08
CA GLY A 123 13.66 4.44 13.17
C GLY A 123 15.16 4.55 12.89
N HIS A 124 15.59 4.27 11.65
CA HIS A 124 16.99 4.44 11.24
C HIS A 124 17.43 5.91 11.22
N ALA A 125 16.56 6.80 10.71
CA ALA A 125 16.81 8.24 10.74
C ALA A 125 16.96 8.74 12.19
N SER A 126 16.02 8.35 13.06
CA SER A 126 15.97 8.80 14.47
C SER A 126 17.14 8.32 15.30
N LEU A 127 17.64 7.10 15.06
CA LEU A 127 18.76 6.52 15.83
C LEU A 127 20.15 6.89 15.28
N GLY A 128 20.24 7.87 14.38
CA GLY A 128 21.52 8.36 13.85
C GLY A 128 22.32 7.37 13.02
N ARG A 129 21.74 6.22 12.65
CA ARG A 129 22.42 5.19 11.83
C ARG A 129 22.64 5.62 10.38
N SER A 130 21.98 6.69 9.93
CA SER A 130 22.20 7.30 8.61
C SER A 130 23.55 8.03 8.54
N ALA A 131 24.04 8.59 9.63
CA ALA A 131 25.30 9.33 9.68
C ALA A 131 26.56 8.45 9.63
N ALA A 132 26.45 7.14 9.91
CA ALA A 132 27.61 6.25 10.07
C ALA A 132 28.17 5.69 8.75
N ARG A 133 27.52 5.90 7.61
CA ARG A 133 27.95 5.33 6.31
C ARG A 133 28.70 6.29 5.39
N GLY A 134 28.82 7.55 5.74
CA GLY A 134 29.62 8.52 5.00
C GLY A 134 29.94 9.66 5.90
N GLY A 135 31.20 9.84 6.28
CA GLY A 135 31.70 10.86 7.20
C GLY A 135 31.49 12.32 6.75
N GLY A 136 30.29 12.64 6.31
CA GLY A 136 29.82 14.00 6.02
C GLY A 136 28.87 14.43 7.12
N SER A 137 29.10 15.59 7.73
CA SER A 137 28.09 16.35 8.45
C SER A 137 26.85 16.41 7.58
N ALA A 138 25.74 15.81 8.03
CA ALA A 138 24.46 15.96 7.33
C ALA A 138 24.16 17.44 7.20
N ALA A 139 24.09 17.94 5.96
CA ALA A 139 23.75 19.32 5.69
C ALA A 139 22.40 19.66 6.35
N ASP A 140 22.20 20.90 6.77
CA ASP A 140 20.96 21.33 7.44
C ASP A 140 19.69 21.09 6.60
N ASP A 141 19.83 20.85 5.31
CA ASP A 141 18.76 20.56 4.33
C ASP A 141 18.49 19.07 4.07
N ASP A 142 19.05 18.13 4.86
CA ASP A 142 18.79 16.71 4.66
C ASP A 142 17.30 16.39 4.90
N PRO A 143 16.55 15.93 3.87
CA PRO A 143 15.14 15.54 4.02
C PRO A 143 14.90 14.48 5.08
N ALA A 144 15.90 13.63 5.37
CA ALA A 144 15.81 12.60 6.40
C ALA A 144 15.63 13.20 7.81
N ARG A 145 16.05 14.44 8.05
CA ARG A 145 15.81 15.13 9.34
C ARG A 145 14.33 15.32 9.65
N ARG A 146 13.47 15.44 8.62
CA ARG A 146 12.02 15.56 8.80
C ARG A 146 11.38 14.27 9.30
N LEU A 147 12.08 13.15 9.15
CA LEU A 147 11.64 11.84 9.60
C LEU A 147 12.12 11.50 11.00
N ILE A 148 12.94 12.35 11.63
CA ILE A 148 13.44 12.10 12.99
C ILE A 148 12.30 12.31 13.99
N ILE A 149 12.10 11.30 14.84
CA ILE A 149 11.19 11.36 15.98
C ILE A 149 11.92 10.91 17.26
N GLY A 150 11.49 11.40 18.40
CA GLY A 150 12.12 11.10 19.67
C GLY A 150 11.26 11.45 20.88
N GLU A 151 11.90 11.62 22.01
CA GLU A 151 11.24 12.02 23.26
C GLU A 151 10.47 13.34 23.09
N GLY A 152 9.20 13.36 23.48
CA GLY A 152 8.30 14.49 23.30
C GLY A 152 7.47 14.47 22.02
N ASP A 153 7.84 13.68 20.99
CA ASP A 153 7.02 13.45 19.81
C ASP A 153 5.93 12.41 20.06
N GLU A 154 4.86 12.46 19.28
CA GLU A 154 3.70 11.59 19.42
C GLU A 154 3.36 10.89 18.11
N ILE A 155 2.95 9.62 18.22
CA ILE A 155 2.33 8.84 17.15
C ILE A 155 0.90 8.56 17.58
N VAL A 156 -0.08 8.92 16.75
CA VAL A 156 -1.50 8.77 17.06
C VAL A 156 -2.08 7.65 16.19
N VAL A 157 -2.69 6.66 16.81
CA VAL A 157 -3.35 5.51 16.13
C VAL A 157 -4.80 5.39 16.60
N THR A 158 -5.65 4.73 15.83
CA THR A 158 -7.00 4.40 16.28
C THR A 158 -7.03 3.11 17.09
N ARG A 159 -8.04 2.91 17.94
CA ARG A 159 -8.25 1.63 18.62
C ARG A 159 -8.78 0.52 17.69
N ALA A 160 -9.15 0.87 16.46
CA ALA A 160 -9.61 -0.08 15.45
C ALA A 160 -8.48 -0.65 14.57
N GLU A 161 -7.23 -0.28 14.83
CA GLU A 161 -6.13 -0.66 13.96
C GLU A 161 -5.90 -2.18 13.90
N HIS A 162 -5.62 -2.65 12.70
CA HIS A 162 -5.05 -3.96 12.51
C HIS A 162 -3.64 -4.01 13.14
N HIS A 163 -3.24 -5.14 13.71
CA HIS A 163 -1.92 -5.30 14.32
C HIS A 163 -0.76 -4.88 13.41
N ALA A 164 -0.90 -5.07 12.09
CA ALA A 164 0.11 -4.63 11.12
C ALA A 164 0.32 -3.11 11.11
N ASN A 165 -0.70 -2.32 11.49
CA ASN A 165 -0.64 -0.86 11.60
C ASN A 165 -0.61 -0.38 13.06
N LEU A 166 -0.34 -1.24 14.01
CA LEU A 166 -0.18 -0.91 15.42
C LEU A 166 1.21 -1.26 15.93
N VAL A 167 1.60 -2.54 15.79
CA VAL A 167 2.84 -3.05 16.39
C VAL A 167 4.10 -2.33 15.91
N PRO A 168 4.28 -2.02 14.61
CA PRO A 168 5.46 -1.28 14.16
C PRO A 168 5.63 0.09 14.84
N TRP A 169 4.53 0.76 15.14
CA TRP A 169 4.55 2.06 15.81
C TRP A 169 4.84 1.95 17.31
N GLN A 170 4.33 0.90 17.97
CA GLN A 170 4.68 0.58 19.35
C GLN A 170 6.19 0.32 19.48
N GLU A 171 6.75 -0.49 18.59
CA GLU A 171 8.20 -0.77 18.56
C GLU A 171 9.02 0.48 18.23
N LEU A 172 8.52 1.34 17.35
CA LEU A 172 9.18 2.60 17.03
C LEU A 172 9.20 3.53 18.26
N CYS A 173 8.08 3.68 18.95
CA CYS A 173 7.99 4.46 20.19
C CYS A 173 8.96 3.92 21.25
N ALA A 174 8.99 2.60 21.47
CA ALA A 174 9.88 1.97 22.44
C ALA A 174 11.37 2.25 22.17
N ARG A 175 11.75 2.35 20.89
CA ARG A 175 13.13 2.60 20.46
C ARG A 175 13.54 4.06 20.46
N THR A 176 12.59 4.97 20.22
CA THR A 176 12.88 6.39 20.03
C THR A 176 12.51 7.26 21.23
N GLY A 177 11.73 6.74 22.17
CA GLY A 177 11.18 7.51 23.28
C GLY A 177 9.93 8.33 22.95
N ALA A 178 9.42 8.24 21.70
CA ALA A 178 8.14 8.85 21.33
C ALA A 178 6.97 8.19 22.07
N THR A 179 5.86 8.90 22.18
CA THR A 179 4.66 8.44 22.90
C THR A 179 3.58 7.99 21.92
N LEU A 180 3.02 6.80 22.13
CA LEU A 180 1.85 6.34 21.39
C LEU A 180 0.57 6.91 22.02
N ARG A 181 -0.29 7.52 21.20
CA ARG A 181 -1.60 8.07 21.57
C ARG A 181 -2.71 7.36 20.82
N TRP A 182 -3.91 7.42 21.35
CA TRP A 182 -5.05 6.69 20.85
C TRP A 182 -6.23 7.61 20.54
N LEU A 183 -6.83 7.41 19.36
CA LEU A 183 -8.18 7.85 19.08
C LEU A 183 -9.15 6.75 19.49
N ASP A 184 -10.11 7.09 20.33
CA ASP A 184 -11.14 6.16 20.78
C ASP A 184 -12.24 5.98 19.71
N LEU A 185 -13.07 4.96 19.91
CA LEU A 185 -14.19 4.64 19.05
C LEU A 185 -15.50 4.90 19.80
N THR A 186 -16.50 5.33 19.04
CA THR A 186 -17.90 5.35 19.50
C THR A 186 -18.44 3.91 19.61
N GLU A 187 -19.59 3.73 20.28
CA GLU A 187 -20.22 2.41 20.42
C GLU A 187 -20.57 1.74 19.07
N ASP A 188 -20.80 2.54 18.02
CA ASP A 188 -21.06 2.07 16.67
C ASP A 188 -19.78 1.88 15.83
N GLY A 189 -18.59 1.97 16.45
CA GLY A 189 -17.29 1.64 15.85
C GLY A 189 -16.69 2.72 14.95
N ARG A 190 -17.16 3.95 15.03
CA ARG A 190 -16.56 5.10 14.33
C ARG A 190 -15.52 5.77 15.21
N ILE A 191 -14.59 6.52 14.59
CA ILE A 191 -13.67 7.35 15.35
C ILE A 191 -14.48 8.38 16.16
N ASP A 192 -14.25 8.42 17.46
CA ASP A 192 -14.92 9.38 18.34
C ASP A 192 -14.27 10.77 18.17
N ALA A 193 -15.04 11.68 17.59
CA ALA A 193 -14.62 13.06 17.37
C ALA A 193 -14.26 13.80 18.68
N ALA A 194 -14.78 13.36 19.83
CA ALA A 194 -14.44 13.94 21.12
C ALA A 194 -12.98 13.64 21.55
N THR A 195 -12.32 12.69 20.90
CA THR A 195 -10.92 12.32 21.18
C THR A 195 -9.91 12.94 20.22
N LEU A 196 -10.33 13.78 19.28
CA LEU A 196 -9.45 14.42 18.31
C LEU A 196 -8.45 15.41 18.94
N ASP A 197 -8.67 15.85 20.16
CA ASP A 197 -7.76 16.69 20.95
C ASP A 197 -6.44 15.99 21.29
N VAL A 198 -6.34 14.65 21.15
CA VAL A 198 -5.07 13.93 21.27
C VAL A 198 -4.11 14.23 20.12
N ILE A 199 -4.59 14.78 19.01
CA ILE A 199 -3.77 15.25 17.89
C ILE A 199 -3.27 16.65 18.24
N THR A 200 -1.97 16.76 18.50
CA THR A 200 -1.31 17.98 18.96
C THR A 200 -0.23 18.42 17.96
N GLU A 201 0.41 19.55 18.20
CA GLU A 201 1.60 19.99 17.44
C GLU A 201 2.79 19.02 17.58
N ARG A 202 2.77 18.13 18.58
CA ARG A 202 3.76 17.07 18.76
C ARG A 202 3.45 15.81 17.94
N THR A 203 2.27 15.71 17.36
CA THR A 203 1.91 14.55 16.52
C THR A 203 2.71 14.57 15.23
N ARG A 204 3.57 13.57 15.06
CA ARG A 204 4.46 13.41 13.90
C ARG A 204 3.92 12.40 12.90
N ILE A 205 3.18 11.42 13.36
CA ILE A 205 2.64 10.32 12.55
C ILE A 205 1.19 10.08 12.95
N LEU A 206 0.33 9.98 11.94
CA LEU A 206 -1.04 9.51 12.03
C LEU A 206 -1.21 8.49 10.89
N PRO A 207 -0.92 7.20 11.13
CA PRO A 207 -0.83 6.16 10.11
C PRO A 207 -2.20 5.65 9.64
#